data_b304c08381a59988ce745cd18ba7aeb0
#
_entry.id   b304c08381a59988ce745cd18ba7aeb0
#
_cell.length_a   1.000
_cell.length_b   1.000
_cell.length_c   1.000
_cell.angle_alpha   90.00
_cell.angle_beta   90.00
_cell.angle_gamma   90.00
#
_symmetry.space_group_name_H-M   'P 1'
#
loop_
_entity.id
_entity.type
_entity.pdbx_description
1 polymer ?
#
loop_
_entity_poly.entity_id
_entity_poly.type
_entity_poly.pdbx_seq_one_letter_code
_entity_poly.pdbx_strand_id
1 'polypeptide(L)'
;MIRTTDYALNEQRLFRDKRFIFLGESIHGVAEFTQLREEIAACYFDHAAVLVFEADSTGMLFSHQHNESALGRLKNFPKILRTQESVNLLAWAISRDIPCLGIDPIPRRPLTDFTQQWHAIRHRETDNYSSAKSAGTLFAWRDATMAEKLIALTSAYPRQRMLILLHNLHIKREGSRERAALKLKSVREYFEEVFPGQSHSVAQLARSGSALHNDLSPFRFHITDPHSAESLCGDAACTLLTAAEIPATCTAWHHAFERETVTAKDQYEGCFIFNAVRSPVIVSS
;
A
#
# COMPACT_ATOMS: atom_id res chain seq x y z
N MET A 1 5.29 -11.61 -17.79
CA MET A 1 3.81 -11.42 -17.81
C MET A 1 3.36 -11.19 -19.25
N ILE A 2 2.37 -11.93 -19.79
CA ILE A 2 1.84 -11.68 -21.14
C ILE A 2 0.88 -10.49 -21.00
N ARG A 3 1.29 -9.32 -21.49
CA ARG A 3 0.47 -8.10 -21.48
C ARG A 3 -0.35 -8.04 -22.76
N THR A 4 -1.67 -7.99 -22.66
CA THR A 4 -2.56 -7.72 -23.80
C THR A 4 -2.50 -6.23 -24.17
N THR A 5 -2.97 -5.86 -25.37
CA THR A 5 -3.02 -4.44 -25.80
C THR A 5 -3.88 -3.60 -24.86
N ASP A 6 -4.99 -4.16 -24.40
CA ASP A 6 -5.90 -3.48 -23.46
C ASP A 6 -5.27 -3.28 -22.07
N TYR A 7 -4.43 -4.24 -21.64
CA TYR A 7 -3.65 -4.11 -20.39
C TYR A 7 -2.76 -2.87 -20.44
N ALA A 8 -2.00 -2.66 -21.51
CA ALA A 8 -1.09 -1.53 -21.65
C ALA A 8 -1.83 -0.18 -21.69
N LEU A 9 -3.02 -0.13 -22.33
CA LEU A 9 -3.84 1.08 -22.39
C LEU A 9 -4.43 1.41 -21.01
N ASN A 10 -4.96 0.42 -20.29
CA ASN A 10 -5.51 0.58 -18.97
C ASN A 10 -4.42 1.02 -17.96
N GLU A 11 -3.24 0.40 -18.05
CA GLU A 11 -2.09 0.77 -17.24
C GLU A 11 -1.68 2.25 -17.46
N GLN A 12 -1.61 2.71 -18.70
CA GLN A 12 -1.31 4.11 -19.00
C GLN A 12 -2.35 5.07 -18.44
N ARG A 13 -3.64 4.78 -18.59
CA ARG A 13 -4.73 5.60 -18.04
C ARG A 13 -4.65 5.71 -16.52
N LEU A 14 -4.35 4.61 -15.83
CA LEU A 14 -4.31 4.59 -14.36
C LEU A 14 -3.08 5.27 -13.79
N PHE A 15 -1.93 5.20 -14.47
CA PHE A 15 -0.66 5.62 -13.87
C PHE A 15 -0.05 6.90 -14.45
N ARG A 16 -0.49 7.42 -15.62
CA ARG A 16 0.12 8.62 -16.22
C ARG A 16 -0.57 9.93 -15.85
N ASP A 17 -1.89 9.93 -15.74
CA ASP A 17 -2.68 11.16 -15.72
C ASP A 17 -2.79 11.80 -14.33
N LYS A 18 -2.36 11.13 -13.28
CA LYS A 18 -2.49 11.63 -11.91
C LYS A 18 -1.14 11.81 -11.24
N ARG A 19 -1.10 12.81 -10.37
CA ARG A 19 0.08 13.09 -9.56
C ARG A 19 0.28 12.06 -8.45
N PHE A 20 -0.81 11.54 -7.88
CA PHE A 20 -0.81 10.64 -6.75
C PHE A 20 -1.45 9.31 -7.12
N ILE A 21 -0.71 8.23 -6.98
CA ILE A 21 -1.21 6.88 -7.23
C ILE A 21 -1.15 6.08 -5.92
N PHE A 22 -2.32 5.69 -5.45
CA PHE A 22 -2.46 4.76 -4.33
C PHE A 22 -2.53 3.35 -4.90
N LEU A 23 -1.53 2.53 -4.64
CA LEU A 23 -1.46 1.13 -5.06
C LEU A 23 -1.55 0.26 -3.81
N GLY A 24 -2.69 -0.41 -3.64
CA GLY A 24 -3.00 -1.21 -2.47
C GLY A 24 -2.73 -2.70 -2.66
N GLU A 25 -2.79 -3.44 -1.57
CA GLU A 25 -2.77 -4.90 -1.56
C GLU A 25 -3.88 -5.44 -0.66
N SER A 26 -4.50 -6.55 -1.07
CA SER A 26 -5.62 -7.16 -0.32
C SER A 26 -5.16 -7.85 0.96
N ILE A 27 -3.94 -8.31 0.98
CA ILE A 27 -3.30 -8.98 2.12
C ILE A 27 -1.80 -8.71 2.05
N HIS A 28 -1.17 -8.49 3.19
CA HIS A 28 0.28 -8.51 3.30
C HIS A 28 0.84 -9.92 3.06
N GLY A 29 2.14 -10.01 2.79
CA GLY A 29 2.79 -11.32 2.67
C GLY A 29 2.53 -12.06 1.37
N VAL A 30 2.46 -11.33 0.24
CA VAL A 30 2.38 -11.83 -1.13
C VAL A 30 3.54 -11.25 -1.96
N ALA A 31 4.32 -12.13 -2.59
CA ALA A 31 5.51 -11.74 -3.35
C ALA A 31 5.15 -10.93 -4.61
N GLU A 32 4.19 -11.40 -5.39
CA GLU A 32 3.79 -10.80 -6.67
C GLU A 32 3.27 -9.38 -6.50
N PHE A 33 2.64 -9.05 -5.36
CA PHE A 33 2.18 -7.68 -5.11
C PHE A 33 3.34 -6.70 -5.02
N THR A 34 4.40 -7.04 -4.30
CA THR A 34 5.59 -6.18 -4.20
C THR A 34 6.39 -6.16 -5.50
N GLN A 35 6.47 -7.28 -6.24
CA GLN A 35 7.11 -7.32 -7.55
C GLN A 35 6.39 -6.41 -8.56
N LEU A 36 5.05 -6.43 -8.58
CA LEU A 36 4.29 -5.50 -9.42
C LEU A 36 4.52 -4.04 -9.03
N ARG A 37 4.63 -3.73 -7.73
CA ARG A 37 4.97 -2.38 -7.26
C ARG A 37 6.30 -1.89 -7.81
N GLU A 38 7.31 -2.75 -7.86
CA GLU A 38 8.61 -2.45 -8.47
C GLU A 38 8.48 -2.23 -9.99
N GLU A 39 7.73 -3.08 -10.71
CA GLU A 39 7.48 -2.92 -12.14
C GLU A 39 6.76 -1.60 -12.45
N ILE A 40 5.71 -1.25 -11.69
CA ILE A 40 4.98 0.01 -11.85
C ILE A 40 5.88 1.20 -11.53
N ALA A 41 6.66 1.13 -10.46
CA ALA A 41 7.63 2.17 -10.12
C ALA A 41 8.63 2.38 -11.25
N ALA A 42 9.18 1.31 -11.81
CA ALA A 42 10.15 1.37 -12.89
C ALA A 42 9.57 1.90 -14.23
N CYS A 43 8.29 1.64 -14.49
CA CYS A 43 7.65 2.06 -15.74
C CYS A 43 7.12 3.50 -15.72
N TYR A 44 6.66 3.99 -14.55
CA TYR A 44 5.88 5.23 -14.46
C TYR A 44 6.41 6.26 -13.47
N PHE A 45 7.38 5.90 -12.63
CA PHE A 45 7.93 6.74 -11.59
C PHE A 45 9.45 6.78 -11.69
N ASP A 46 9.95 7.78 -12.38
CA ASP A 46 11.37 8.06 -12.59
C ASP A 46 11.94 8.96 -11.46
N HIS A 47 13.07 9.61 -11.73
CA HIS A 47 13.79 10.50 -10.80
C HIS A 47 12.96 11.65 -10.22
N ALA A 48 11.82 11.99 -10.82
CA ALA A 48 10.92 13.04 -10.31
C ALA A 48 9.80 12.47 -9.41
N ALA A 49 10.00 11.30 -8.82
CA ALA A 49 9.01 10.61 -8.00
C ALA A 49 9.42 10.50 -6.54
N VAL A 50 8.45 10.14 -5.71
CA VAL A 50 8.61 9.72 -4.30
C VAL A 50 7.85 8.43 -4.10
N LEU A 51 8.47 7.44 -3.47
CA LEU A 51 7.80 6.23 -3.00
C LEU A 51 7.40 6.41 -1.54
N VAL A 52 6.12 6.21 -1.26
CA VAL A 52 5.55 6.34 0.09
C VAL A 52 5.02 4.99 0.53
N PHE A 53 5.40 4.55 1.72
CA PHE A 53 5.13 3.21 2.25
C PHE A 53 4.27 3.25 3.52
N GLU A 54 3.51 2.18 3.75
CA GLU A 54 2.91 1.83 5.03
C GLU A 54 4.00 1.34 6.00
N ALA A 55 4.89 2.24 6.34
CA ALA A 55 6.05 2.01 7.19
C ALA A 55 6.20 3.14 8.20
N ASP A 56 6.88 2.85 9.31
CA ASP A 56 7.18 3.80 10.40
C ASP A 56 7.73 5.12 9.84
N SER A 57 6.94 6.18 9.97
CA SER A 57 7.23 7.47 9.33
C SER A 57 8.52 8.11 9.85
N THR A 58 8.73 8.14 11.15
CA THR A 58 9.93 8.69 11.76
C THR A 58 11.15 7.83 11.46
N GLY A 59 10.99 6.50 11.52
CA GLY A 59 12.04 5.58 11.16
C GLY A 59 12.48 5.69 9.70
N MET A 60 11.54 5.82 8.76
CA MET A 60 11.86 6.00 7.35
C MET A 60 12.52 7.35 7.07
N LEU A 61 12.08 8.44 7.73
CA LEU A 61 12.70 9.74 7.62
C LEU A 61 14.14 9.73 8.16
N PHE A 62 14.36 9.10 9.32
CA PHE A 62 15.68 8.87 9.88
C PHE A 62 16.59 8.11 8.90
N SER A 63 16.10 6.99 8.37
CA SER A 63 16.83 6.19 7.38
C SER A 63 17.17 6.97 6.11
N HIS A 64 16.27 7.83 5.65
CA HIS A 64 16.49 8.69 4.48
C HIS A 64 17.60 9.72 4.75
N GLN A 65 17.54 10.43 5.88
CA GLN A 65 18.54 11.44 6.25
C GLN A 65 19.93 10.87 6.52
N HIS A 66 20.01 9.61 6.94
CA HIS A 66 21.28 8.92 7.23
C HIS A 66 21.76 8.05 6.06
N ASN A 67 21.12 8.13 4.90
CA ASN A 67 21.47 7.35 3.70
C ASN A 67 21.58 5.85 3.98
N GLU A 68 20.69 5.29 4.83
CA GLU A 68 20.71 3.88 5.14
C GLU A 68 20.42 3.02 3.90
N SER A 69 21.03 1.84 3.85
CA SER A 69 20.79 0.82 2.82
C SER A 69 19.34 0.33 2.81
N ALA A 70 18.95 -0.42 1.79
CA ALA A 70 17.64 -1.06 1.71
C ALA A 70 17.33 -1.93 2.96
N LEU A 71 18.29 -2.71 3.43
CA LEU A 71 18.16 -3.51 4.67
C LEU A 71 17.98 -2.65 5.92
N GLY A 72 18.70 -1.53 6.03
CA GLY A 72 18.52 -0.57 7.13
C GLY A 72 17.12 0.02 7.15
N ARG A 73 16.60 0.44 5.98
CA ARG A 73 15.24 1.00 5.83
C ARG A 73 14.17 -0.04 6.11
N LEU A 74 14.41 -1.32 5.81
CA LEU A 74 13.47 -2.41 6.04
C LEU A 74 13.09 -2.58 7.51
N LYS A 75 13.96 -2.19 8.47
CA LYS A 75 13.65 -2.18 9.90
C LYS A 75 12.41 -1.35 10.27
N ASN A 76 12.03 -0.40 9.41
CA ASN A 76 10.88 0.49 9.63
C ASN A 76 9.55 -0.12 9.15
N PHE A 77 9.60 -1.26 8.46
CA PHE A 77 8.41 -1.93 7.93
C PHE A 77 7.75 -2.85 8.96
N PRO A 78 6.44 -3.14 8.83
CA PRO A 78 5.83 -4.29 9.51
C PRO A 78 6.63 -5.57 9.24
N LYS A 79 6.71 -6.47 10.21
CA LYS A 79 7.51 -7.71 10.07
C LYS A 79 7.14 -8.50 8.81
N ILE A 80 5.86 -8.59 8.50
CA ILE A 80 5.34 -9.31 7.33
C ILE A 80 5.77 -8.68 5.98
N LEU A 81 6.12 -7.41 5.96
CA LEU A 81 6.64 -6.69 4.79
C LEU A 81 8.17 -6.63 4.73
N ARG A 82 8.88 -7.26 5.69
CA ARG A 82 10.34 -7.38 5.67
C ARG A 82 10.75 -8.54 4.78
N THR A 83 10.62 -8.35 3.48
CA THR A 83 10.79 -9.39 2.48
C THR A 83 11.91 -9.06 1.50
N GLN A 84 12.43 -10.07 0.80
CA GLN A 84 13.43 -9.87 -0.25
C GLN A 84 12.87 -8.98 -1.36
N GLU A 85 11.60 -9.12 -1.70
CA GLU A 85 10.93 -8.30 -2.69
C GLU A 85 10.90 -6.82 -2.26
N SER A 86 10.67 -6.53 -0.97
CA SER A 86 10.75 -5.17 -0.42
C SER A 86 12.18 -4.62 -0.44
N VAL A 87 13.19 -5.46 -0.18
CA VAL A 87 14.62 -5.07 -0.31
C VAL A 87 14.92 -4.68 -1.74
N ASN A 88 14.47 -5.47 -2.72
CA ASN A 88 14.71 -5.21 -4.14
C ASN A 88 14.08 -3.86 -4.57
N LEU A 89 12.82 -3.61 -4.23
CA LEU A 89 12.15 -2.34 -4.51
C LEU A 89 12.88 -1.15 -3.88
N LEU A 90 13.27 -1.26 -2.60
CA LEU A 90 14.02 -0.21 -1.91
C LEU A 90 15.41 0.02 -2.55
N ALA A 91 16.13 -1.05 -2.88
CA ALA A 91 17.44 -0.97 -3.52
C ALA A 91 17.34 -0.34 -4.92
N TRP A 92 16.31 -0.71 -5.69
CA TRP A 92 16.00 -0.11 -6.99
C TRP A 92 15.77 1.41 -6.84
N ALA A 93 14.95 1.84 -5.89
CA ALA A 93 14.65 3.24 -5.67
C ALA A 93 15.89 4.03 -5.20
N ILE A 94 16.66 3.48 -4.25
CA ILE A 94 17.89 4.10 -3.75
C ILE A 94 18.92 4.28 -4.88
N SER A 95 19.08 3.29 -5.77
CA SER A 95 20.02 3.38 -6.89
C SER A 95 19.68 4.47 -7.92
N ARG A 96 18.49 5.07 -7.83
CA ARG A 96 17.97 6.14 -8.68
C ARG A 96 17.73 7.45 -7.93
N ASP A 97 18.20 7.53 -6.70
CA ASP A 97 17.98 8.70 -5.82
C ASP A 97 16.49 9.03 -5.61
N ILE A 98 15.60 8.03 -5.70
CA ILE A 98 14.18 8.19 -5.44
C ILE A 98 13.94 8.15 -3.92
N PRO A 99 13.38 9.22 -3.32
CA PRO A 99 13.05 9.24 -1.91
C PRO A 99 12.05 8.13 -1.54
N CYS A 100 12.39 7.34 -0.51
CA CYS A 100 11.55 6.31 0.08
C CYS A 100 11.16 6.75 1.49
N LEU A 101 9.88 7.07 1.70
CA LEU A 101 9.37 7.66 2.94
C LEU A 101 8.24 6.80 3.51
N GLY A 102 7.99 6.91 4.81
CA GLY A 102 6.91 6.24 5.50
C GLY A 102 5.86 7.21 5.99
N ILE A 103 4.61 6.74 6.13
CA ILE A 103 3.51 7.53 6.70
C ILE A 103 2.82 6.86 7.88
N ASP A 104 3.11 5.60 8.18
CA ASP A 104 2.51 4.90 9.32
C ASP A 104 3.00 5.51 10.64
N PRO A 105 2.09 5.99 11.52
CA PRO A 105 2.48 6.54 12.83
C PRO A 105 2.84 5.47 13.85
N ILE A 106 2.70 4.18 13.51
CA ILE A 106 3.03 3.09 14.43
C ILE A 106 4.54 2.93 14.54
N PRO A 107 5.14 3.13 15.74
CA PRO A 107 6.56 2.94 15.96
C PRO A 107 6.99 1.48 15.76
N ARG A 108 7.98 1.24 14.89
CA ARG A 108 8.46 -0.12 14.60
C ARG A 108 9.94 -0.30 14.89
N ARG A 109 10.71 0.75 14.75
CA ARG A 109 12.13 0.77 15.02
C ARG A 109 12.38 1.07 16.50
N PRO A 110 13.25 0.33 17.22
CA PRO A 110 13.54 0.58 18.63
C PRO A 110 14.24 1.94 18.82
N LEU A 111 13.98 2.58 19.97
CA LEU A 111 14.54 3.89 20.31
C LEU A 111 16.08 3.89 20.29
N THR A 112 16.71 2.78 20.65
CA THR A 112 18.16 2.61 20.67
C THR A 112 18.85 2.77 19.32
N ASP A 113 18.09 2.66 18.23
CA ASP A 113 18.59 2.83 16.88
C ASP A 113 18.69 4.30 16.45
N PHE A 114 18.08 5.21 17.23
CA PHE A 114 18.03 6.65 16.92
C PHE A 114 19.11 7.43 17.66
N THR A 115 19.61 8.49 17.04
CA THR A 115 20.44 9.46 17.73
C THR A 115 19.60 10.31 18.70
N GLN A 116 20.24 10.87 19.74
CA GLN A 116 19.56 11.57 20.84
C GLN A 116 18.57 12.66 20.39
N GLN A 117 18.87 13.38 19.31
CA GLN A 117 17.99 14.42 18.77
C GLN A 117 16.62 13.90 18.29
N TRP A 118 16.50 12.59 17.99
CA TRP A 118 15.25 11.96 17.55
C TRP A 118 14.42 11.41 18.71
N HIS A 119 15.00 11.27 19.90
CA HIS A 119 14.34 10.63 21.02
C HIS A 119 13.03 11.33 21.42
N ALA A 120 13.00 12.67 21.45
CA ALA A 120 11.81 13.43 21.82
C ALA A 120 10.64 13.20 20.85
N ILE A 121 10.94 13.14 19.54
CA ILE A 121 9.94 12.85 18.51
C ILE A 121 9.40 11.43 18.69
N ARG A 122 10.31 10.48 18.88
CA ARG A 122 9.98 9.07 19.02
C ARG A 122 9.16 8.75 20.26
N HIS A 123 9.49 9.37 21.40
CA HIS A 123 8.69 9.25 22.63
C HIS A 123 7.26 9.75 22.39
N ARG A 124 7.08 10.95 21.84
CA ARG A 124 5.76 11.50 21.54
C ARG A 124 4.94 10.61 20.61
N GLU A 125 5.54 10.02 19.56
CA GLU A 125 4.83 9.08 18.68
C GLU A 125 4.42 7.81 19.42
N THR A 126 5.29 7.27 20.28
CA THR A 126 4.98 6.09 21.10
C THR A 126 3.85 6.38 22.08
N ASP A 127 3.83 7.55 22.70
CA ASP A 127 2.78 7.98 23.62
C ASP A 127 1.44 8.16 22.90
N ASN A 128 1.44 8.79 21.72
CA ASN A 128 0.25 8.97 20.89
C ASN A 128 -0.32 7.62 20.45
N TYR A 129 0.52 6.71 19.98
CA TYR A 129 0.12 5.35 19.60
C TYR A 129 -0.51 4.60 20.80
N SER A 130 0.14 4.65 21.96
CA SER A 130 -0.32 4.00 23.19
C SER A 130 -1.66 4.57 23.66
N SER A 131 -1.82 5.88 23.58
CA SER A 131 -3.06 6.58 23.91
C SER A 131 -4.20 6.18 22.97
N ALA A 132 -3.99 6.19 21.66
CA ALA A 132 -5.00 5.79 20.68
C ALA A 132 -5.41 4.32 20.83
N LYS A 133 -4.43 3.45 21.14
CA LYS A 133 -4.69 2.02 21.40
C LYS A 133 -5.53 1.83 22.66
N SER A 134 -5.19 2.51 23.74
CA SER A 134 -5.91 2.44 25.01
C SER A 134 -7.33 3.01 24.93
N ALA A 135 -7.53 4.04 24.12
CA ALA A 135 -8.83 4.66 23.86
C ALA A 135 -9.72 3.86 22.89
N GLY A 136 -9.21 2.78 22.26
CA GLY A 136 -9.95 2.01 21.26
C GLY A 136 -10.15 2.75 19.92
N THR A 137 -9.42 3.83 19.68
CA THR A 137 -9.54 4.68 18.47
C THR A 137 -8.42 4.46 17.45
N LEU A 138 -7.64 3.41 17.64
CA LEU A 138 -6.40 3.17 16.89
C LEU A 138 -6.56 3.24 15.37
N PHE A 139 -7.58 2.60 14.80
CA PHE A 139 -7.76 2.58 13.34
C PHE A 139 -8.08 3.96 12.77
N ALA A 140 -9.05 4.68 13.38
CA ALA A 140 -9.41 6.02 12.93
C ALA A 140 -8.26 7.02 13.09
N TRP A 141 -7.56 6.97 14.23
CA TRP A 141 -6.37 7.80 14.50
C TRP A 141 -5.25 7.51 13.49
N ARG A 142 -5.00 6.23 13.19
CA ARG A 142 -3.94 5.80 12.28
C ARG A 142 -4.16 6.34 10.88
N ASP A 143 -5.35 6.16 10.31
CA ASP A 143 -5.65 6.62 8.94
C ASP A 143 -5.63 8.15 8.83
N ALA A 144 -6.19 8.86 9.80
CA ALA A 144 -6.14 10.32 9.85
C ALA A 144 -4.67 10.81 9.92
N THR A 145 -3.86 10.22 10.80
CA THR A 145 -2.45 10.60 10.96
C THR A 145 -1.62 10.24 9.72
N MET A 146 -1.88 9.09 9.09
CA MET A 146 -1.23 8.72 7.83
C MET A 146 -1.55 9.74 6.72
N ALA A 147 -2.79 10.19 6.64
CA ALA A 147 -3.20 11.22 5.68
C ALA A 147 -2.53 12.56 5.96
N GLU A 148 -2.47 13.02 7.21
CA GLU A 148 -1.77 14.25 7.60
C GLU A 148 -0.28 14.19 7.19
N LYS A 149 0.39 13.07 7.47
CA LYS A 149 1.80 12.87 7.08
C LYS A 149 1.97 12.87 5.56
N LEU A 150 1.08 12.21 4.82
CA LEU A 150 1.10 12.22 3.36
C LEU A 150 0.90 13.63 2.79
N ILE A 151 -0.04 14.40 3.33
CA ILE A 151 -0.26 15.81 2.95
C ILE A 151 1.00 16.64 3.22
N ALA A 152 1.65 16.47 4.36
CA ALA A 152 2.90 17.15 4.67
C ALA A 152 4.02 16.82 3.67
N LEU A 153 4.12 15.56 3.23
CA LEU A 153 5.06 15.15 2.19
C LEU A 153 4.80 15.85 0.85
N THR A 154 3.55 16.12 0.47
CA THR A 154 3.26 16.85 -0.77
C THR A 154 3.80 18.27 -0.75
N SER A 155 3.89 18.90 0.42
CA SER A 155 4.49 20.23 0.60
C SER A 155 6.02 20.18 0.54
N ALA A 156 6.63 19.10 1.05
CA ALA A 156 8.07 18.89 0.96
C ALA A 156 8.53 18.52 -0.47
N TYR A 157 7.63 17.89 -1.24
CA TYR A 157 7.89 17.43 -2.61
C TYR A 157 6.82 17.99 -3.59
N PRO A 158 6.76 19.33 -3.80
CA PRO A 158 5.60 19.99 -4.44
C PRO A 158 5.45 19.67 -5.93
N ARG A 159 6.50 19.22 -6.60
CA ARG A 159 6.50 18.92 -8.04
C ARG A 159 6.58 17.44 -8.37
N GLN A 160 6.88 16.60 -7.41
CA GLN A 160 7.06 15.17 -7.60
C GLN A 160 5.72 14.44 -7.69
N ARG A 161 5.70 13.39 -8.47
CA ARG A 161 4.64 12.38 -8.44
C ARG A 161 4.89 11.44 -7.26
N MET A 162 3.82 10.88 -6.70
CA MET A 162 3.95 9.95 -5.58
C MET A 162 3.28 8.63 -5.89
N LEU A 163 4.02 7.55 -5.69
CA LEU A 163 3.48 6.19 -5.64
C LEU A 163 3.32 5.79 -4.18
N ILE A 164 2.08 5.65 -3.73
CA ILE A 164 1.71 5.44 -2.33
C ILE A 164 1.30 3.97 -2.18
N LEU A 165 2.11 3.20 -1.46
CA LEU A 165 2.05 1.75 -1.33
C LEU A 165 1.49 1.37 0.04
N LEU A 166 0.22 1.00 0.06
CA LEU A 166 -0.54 0.73 1.29
C LEU A 166 -1.32 -0.58 1.17
N HIS A 167 -2.03 -0.94 2.23
CA HIS A 167 -3.07 -1.97 2.18
C HIS A 167 -4.35 -1.42 1.52
N ASN A 168 -5.15 -2.26 0.86
CA ASN A 168 -6.39 -1.85 0.20
C ASN A 168 -7.36 -1.10 1.12
N LEU A 169 -7.37 -1.43 2.42
CA LEU A 169 -8.19 -0.74 3.41
C LEU A 169 -7.96 0.78 3.43
N HIS A 170 -6.71 1.21 3.25
CA HIS A 170 -6.30 2.61 3.35
C HIS A 170 -6.48 3.40 2.06
N ILE A 171 -6.72 2.72 0.92
CA ILE A 171 -6.80 3.36 -0.40
C ILE A 171 -8.22 3.47 -0.95
N LYS A 172 -9.24 3.02 -0.21
CA LYS A 172 -10.64 3.08 -0.63
C LYS A 172 -11.08 4.52 -0.83
N ARG A 173 -11.84 4.78 -1.90
CA ARG A 173 -12.39 6.12 -2.20
C ARG A 173 -13.57 6.46 -1.32
N GLU A 174 -14.34 5.48 -0.91
CA GLU A 174 -15.56 5.60 -0.09
C GLU A 174 -15.58 4.55 1.04
N GLY A 175 -14.45 4.34 1.71
CA GLY A 175 -14.32 3.35 2.78
C GLY A 175 -15.28 3.58 3.95
N SER A 176 -15.57 4.84 4.26
CA SER A 176 -16.53 5.23 5.29
C SER A 176 -17.98 4.83 4.97
N ARG A 177 -18.33 4.69 3.69
CA ARG A 177 -19.66 4.22 3.26
C ARG A 177 -19.78 2.71 3.30
N GLU A 178 -18.72 2.00 2.92
CA GLU A 178 -18.70 0.54 2.87
C GLU A 178 -18.82 -0.09 4.27
N ARG A 179 -18.17 0.52 5.26
CA ARG A 179 -18.27 0.14 6.68
C ARG A 179 -18.99 1.21 7.49
N ALA A 180 -20.22 1.53 7.11
CA ALA A 180 -21.02 2.59 7.71
C ALA A 180 -21.14 2.49 9.24
N ALA A 181 -21.16 1.28 9.80
CA ALA A 181 -21.20 1.05 11.24
C ALA A 181 -19.94 1.55 11.96
N LEU A 182 -18.78 1.52 11.31
CA LEU A 182 -17.50 1.96 11.88
C LEU A 182 -17.17 3.40 11.51
N LYS A 183 -17.78 3.95 10.45
CA LYS A 183 -17.54 5.30 9.90
C LYS A 183 -16.05 5.65 9.74
N LEU A 184 -15.25 4.67 9.39
CA LEU A 184 -13.80 4.83 9.25
C LEU A 184 -13.48 5.36 7.85
N LYS A 185 -13.04 6.61 7.78
CA LYS A 185 -12.45 7.16 6.57
C LYS A 185 -11.10 6.52 6.30
N SER A 186 -10.84 6.23 5.03
CA SER A 186 -9.53 5.79 4.57
C SER A 186 -8.54 6.95 4.46
N VAL A 187 -7.25 6.66 4.36
CA VAL A 187 -6.20 7.65 4.05
C VAL A 187 -6.54 8.39 2.75
N ARG A 188 -7.03 7.65 1.74
CA ARG A 188 -7.42 8.18 0.44
C ARG A 188 -8.58 9.18 0.53
N GLU A 189 -9.60 8.92 1.37
CA GLU A 189 -10.73 9.84 1.57
C GLU A 189 -10.27 11.16 2.20
N TYR A 190 -9.45 11.11 3.26
CA TYR A 190 -8.87 12.34 3.85
C TYR A 190 -8.01 13.11 2.85
N PHE A 191 -7.22 12.39 2.05
CA PHE A 191 -6.32 13.00 1.07
C PHE A 191 -7.08 13.70 -0.06
N GLU A 192 -8.20 13.12 -0.53
CA GLU A 192 -9.04 13.68 -1.58
C GLU A 192 -9.73 14.99 -1.18
N GLU A 193 -10.02 15.19 0.12
CA GLU A 193 -10.56 16.43 0.63
C GLU A 193 -9.60 17.62 0.41
N VAL A 194 -8.29 17.35 0.37
CA VAL A 194 -7.23 18.37 0.18
C VAL A 194 -6.80 18.48 -1.29
N PHE A 195 -6.76 17.35 -2.00
CA PHE A 195 -6.29 17.25 -3.38
C PHE A 195 -7.33 16.60 -4.30
N PRO A 196 -8.52 17.22 -4.48
CA PRO A 196 -9.62 16.64 -5.22
C PRO A 196 -9.24 16.33 -6.67
N GLY A 197 -9.55 15.12 -7.11
CA GLY A 197 -9.36 14.67 -8.49
C GLY A 197 -7.89 14.45 -8.92
N GLN A 198 -6.92 14.57 -8.01
CA GLN A 198 -5.49 14.45 -8.34
C GLN A 198 -4.92 13.04 -8.13
N SER A 199 -5.73 12.08 -7.70
CA SER A 199 -5.26 10.75 -7.38
C SER A 199 -6.11 9.64 -7.99
N HIS A 200 -5.47 8.47 -8.15
CA HIS A 200 -6.12 7.20 -8.45
C HIS A 200 -5.83 6.18 -7.35
N SER A 201 -6.79 5.29 -7.10
CA SER A 201 -6.64 4.11 -6.25
C SER A 201 -6.70 2.86 -7.11
N VAL A 202 -5.68 2.02 -7.02
CA VAL A 202 -5.59 0.75 -7.75
C VAL A 202 -5.34 -0.37 -6.75
N ALA A 203 -6.28 -1.32 -6.68
CA ALA A 203 -6.17 -2.46 -5.78
C ALA A 203 -5.35 -3.60 -6.39
N GLN A 204 -4.73 -4.41 -5.55
CA GLN A 204 -4.15 -5.70 -5.93
C GLN A 204 -4.94 -6.81 -5.23
N LEU A 205 -5.44 -7.76 -6.01
CA LEU A 205 -6.25 -8.89 -5.59
C LEU A 205 -5.60 -10.19 -6.08
N ALA A 206 -5.90 -11.31 -5.43
CA ALA A 206 -5.41 -12.62 -5.83
C ALA A 206 -6.50 -13.69 -5.69
N ARG A 207 -6.65 -14.54 -6.74
CA ARG A 207 -7.63 -15.63 -6.77
C ARG A 207 -7.18 -16.85 -5.98
N SER A 208 -5.90 -17.19 -6.05
CA SER A 208 -5.38 -18.38 -5.39
C SER A 208 -3.89 -18.25 -5.04
N GLY A 209 -3.39 -19.17 -4.24
CA GLY A 209 -1.97 -19.27 -3.98
C GLY A 209 -1.62 -19.48 -2.51
N SER A 210 -0.48 -18.94 -2.11
CA SER A 210 -0.01 -18.91 -0.73
C SER A 210 0.36 -17.48 -0.31
N ALA A 211 0.09 -17.17 0.95
CA ALA A 211 0.45 -15.91 1.60
C ALA A 211 0.92 -16.17 3.02
N LEU A 212 1.32 -15.11 3.73
CA LEU A 212 1.69 -15.17 5.13
C LEU A 212 0.63 -14.49 6.00
N HIS A 213 0.37 -15.05 7.17
CA HIS A 213 -0.32 -14.34 8.25
C HIS A 213 0.61 -13.31 8.91
N ASN A 214 0.07 -12.41 9.74
CA ASN A 214 0.85 -11.41 10.47
C ASN A 214 1.89 -12.01 11.44
N ASP A 215 1.73 -13.26 11.84
CA ASP A 215 2.69 -14.03 12.64
C ASP A 215 3.75 -14.74 11.80
N LEU A 216 3.74 -14.51 10.48
CA LEU A 216 4.61 -15.10 9.46
C LEU A 216 4.34 -16.57 9.16
N SER A 217 3.30 -17.18 9.70
CA SER A 217 2.88 -18.54 9.33
C SER A 217 2.30 -18.55 7.90
N PRO A 218 2.68 -19.51 7.05
CA PRO A 218 2.15 -19.59 5.68
C PRO A 218 0.76 -20.22 5.68
N PHE A 219 -0.09 -19.74 4.77
CA PHE A 219 -1.37 -20.38 4.48
C PHE A 219 -1.63 -20.42 2.97
N ARG A 220 -2.52 -21.32 2.56
CA ARG A 220 -2.98 -21.43 1.18
C ARG A 220 -4.43 -21.02 1.08
N PHE A 221 -4.79 -20.45 -0.06
CA PHE A 221 -6.16 -20.05 -0.34
C PHE A 221 -6.53 -20.29 -1.81
N HIS A 222 -7.83 -20.44 -2.04
CA HIS A 222 -8.41 -20.52 -3.38
C HIS A 222 -9.83 -19.97 -3.31
N ILE A 223 -10.07 -18.85 -3.98
CA ILE A 223 -11.38 -18.22 -4.08
C ILE A 223 -12.12 -18.86 -5.23
N THR A 224 -13.19 -19.58 -4.91
CA THR A 224 -14.03 -20.32 -5.89
C THR A 224 -15.34 -19.62 -6.19
N ASP A 225 -15.63 -18.48 -5.55
CA ASP A 225 -16.86 -17.72 -5.78
C ASP A 225 -16.85 -17.13 -7.21
N PRO A 226 -17.75 -17.59 -8.11
CA PRO A 226 -17.77 -17.11 -9.49
C PRO A 226 -18.23 -15.65 -9.60
N HIS A 227 -18.80 -15.08 -8.55
CA HIS A 227 -19.25 -13.69 -8.50
C HIS A 227 -18.22 -12.77 -7.83
N SER A 228 -17.04 -13.28 -7.51
CA SER A 228 -15.98 -12.47 -6.92
C SER A 228 -15.22 -11.66 -7.97
N ALA A 229 -14.68 -10.52 -7.55
CA ALA A 229 -13.77 -9.75 -8.38
C ALA A 229 -12.55 -10.58 -8.82
N GLU A 230 -12.05 -11.45 -7.93
CA GLU A 230 -10.91 -12.32 -8.18
C GLU A 230 -11.17 -13.35 -9.29
N SER A 231 -12.45 -13.71 -9.54
CA SER A 231 -12.82 -14.61 -10.64
C SER A 231 -12.63 -14.00 -12.02
N LEU A 232 -12.56 -12.68 -12.12
CA LEU A 232 -12.43 -11.93 -13.37
C LEU A 232 -11.03 -12.04 -14.02
N CYS A 233 -10.04 -12.63 -13.34
CA CYS A 233 -8.71 -12.82 -13.93
C CYS A 233 -8.69 -13.82 -15.12
N GLY A 234 -9.70 -14.66 -15.27
CA GLY A 234 -9.71 -15.72 -16.26
C GLY A 234 -8.51 -16.66 -16.13
N ASP A 235 -7.88 -17.01 -17.25
CA ASP A 235 -6.67 -17.85 -17.30
C ASP A 235 -5.36 -17.05 -17.32
N ALA A 236 -5.43 -15.73 -17.34
CA ALA A 236 -4.25 -14.87 -17.35
C ALA A 236 -3.52 -14.94 -16.00
N ALA A 237 -2.18 -14.87 -16.03
CA ALA A 237 -1.39 -14.84 -14.80
C ALA A 237 -1.72 -13.59 -13.95
N CYS A 238 -1.95 -12.46 -14.61
CA CYS A 238 -2.43 -11.22 -13.99
C CYS A 238 -3.25 -10.43 -15.01
N THR A 239 -4.38 -9.90 -14.58
CA THR A 239 -5.27 -9.05 -15.39
C THR A 239 -5.39 -7.68 -14.72
N LEU A 240 -5.34 -6.61 -15.50
CA LEU A 240 -5.65 -5.26 -15.06
C LEU A 240 -7.02 -4.86 -15.59
N LEU A 241 -7.95 -4.58 -14.70
CA LEU A 241 -9.29 -4.08 -14.99
C LEU A 241 -9.43 -2.63 -14.49
N THR A 242 -10.07 -1.80 -15.30
CA THR A 242 -10.55 -0.50 -14.86
C THR A 242 -11.89 -0.64 -14.12
N ALA A 243 -12.30 0.36 -13.35
CA ALA A 243 -13.58 0.37 -12.65
C ALA A 243 -14.79 0.10 -13.57
N ALA A 244 -14.70 0.48 -14.86
CA ALA A 244 -15.76 0.26 -15.84
C ALA A 244 -15.91 -1.22 -16.26
N GLU A 245 -14.86 -2.01 -16.10
CA GLU A 245 -14.81 -3.42 -16.50
C GLU A 245 -15.19 -4.36 -15.35
N ILE A 246 -15.29 -3.84 -14.12
CA ILE A 246 -15.69 -4.61 -12.94
C ILE A 246 -17.21 -4.49 -12.76
N PRO A 247 -17.94 -5.56 -12.45
CA PRO A 247 -19.36 -5.52 -12.15
C PRO A 247 -19.70 -4.45 -11.10
N ALA A 248 -20.84 -3.78 -11.25
CA ALA A 248 -21.27 -2.72 -10.34
C ALA A 248 -21.28 -3.17 -8.87
N THR A 249 -21.68 -4.44 -8.65
CA THR A 249 -21.60 -5.09 -7.33
C THR A 249 -21.03 -6.49 -7.52
N CYS A 250 -20.04 -6.84 -6.72
CA CYS A 250 -19.43 -8.17 -6.69
C CYS A 250 -19.04 -8.52 -5.26
N THR A 251 -18.66 -9.77 -5.03
CA THR A 251 -17.93 -10.12 -3.81
C THR A 251 -16.44 -9.91 -4.05
N ALA A 252 -15.67 -9.66 -2.98
CA ALA A 252 -14.22 -9.59 -3.06
C ALA A 252 -13.58 -9.91 -1.70
N TRP A 253 -12.37 -10.44 -1.75
CA TRP A 253 -11.45 -10.56 -0.59
C TRP A 253 -10.42 -9.43 -0.64
N HIS A 254 -10.92 -8.21 -0.75
CA HIS A 254 -10.10 -7.04 -1.06
C HIS A 254 -9.36 -6.46 0.13
N HIS A 255 -9.64 -6.92 1.35
CA HIS A 255 -8.82 -6.62 2.53
C HIS A 255 -8.98 -7.70 3.61
N ALA A 256 -7.93 -7.86 4.42
CA ALA A 256 -7.83 -8.79 5.54
C ALA A 256 -8.28 -10.24 5.23
N PHE A 257 -8.38 -10.59 3.97
CA PHE A 257 -8.84 -11.86 3.46
C PHE A 257 -10.27 -12.24 3.93
N GLU A 258 -11.11 -11.23 4.15
CA GLU A 258 -12.53 -11.38 4.47
C GLU A 258 -13.37 -11.22 3.21
N ARG A 259 -14.42 -12.06 3.08
CA ARG A 259 -15.38 -11.97 1.98
C ARG A 259 -16.33 -10.82 2.24
N GLU A 260 -16.34 -9.84 1.36
CA GLU A 260 -17.25 -8.70 1.43
C GLU A 260 -18.01 -8.51 0.11
N THR A 261 -19.18 -7.90 0.19
CA THR A 261 -19.87 -7.37 -0.99
C THR A 261 -19.39 -5.96 -1.21
N VAL A 262 -18.86 -5.68 -2.40
CA VAL A 262 -18.30 -4.36 -2.73
C VAL A 262 -18.92 -3.80 -4.01
N THR A 263 -19.01 -2.48 -4.06
CA THR A 263 -19.18 -1.71 -5.29
C THR A 263 -17.79 -1.24 -5.74
N ALA A 264 -17.05 -2.16 -6.38
CA ALA A 264 -15.61 -1.97 -6.62
C ALA A 264 -15.29 -0.65 -7.36
N LYS A 265 -16.16 -0.22 -8.30
CA LYS A 265 -16.01 1.06 -9.02
C LYS A 265 -16.10 2.30 -8.12
N ASP A 266 -16.73 2.20 -6.96
CA ASP A 266 -16.82 3.29 -5.99
C ASP A 266 -15.59 3.30 -5.06
N GLN A 267 -14.86 2.19 -4.98
CA GLN A 267 -13.71 2.05 -4.12
C GLN A 267 -12.37 2.24 -4.84
N TYR A 268 -12.28 1.84 -6.11
CA TYR A 268 -11.03 1.84 -6.87
C TYR A 268 -11.25 2.32 -8.31
N GLU A 269 -10.26 2.96 -8.90
CA GLU A 269 -10.23 3.27 -10.33
C GLU A 269 -9.79 2.08 -11.16
N GLY A 270 -9.13 1.09 -10.56
CA GLY A 270 -8.73 -0.15 -11.20
C GLY A 270 -8.29 -1.23 -10.22
N CYS A 271 -8.18 -2.44 -10.72
CA CYS A 271 -7.71 -3.59 -9.94
C CYS A 271 -6.77 -4.45 -10.78
N PHE A 272 -5.62 -4.80 -10.22
CA PHE A 272 -4.82 -5.93 -10.67
C PHE A 272 -5.33 -7.19 -10.00
N ILE A 273 -5.60 -8.22 -10.78
CA ILE A 273 -6.10 -9.51 -10.28
C ILE A 273 -5.13 -10.59 -10.71
N PHE A 274 -4.48 -11.22 -9.76
CA PHE A 274 -3.55 -12.32 -9.97
C PHE A 274 -4.30 -13.66 -9.89
N ASN A 275 -4.08 -14.53 -10.87
CA ASN A 275 -4.65 -15.87 -10.86
C ASN A 275 -4.04 -16.76 -9.76
N ALA A 276 -2.71 -16.68 -9.62
CA ALA A 276 -1.99 -17.38 -8.56
C ALA A 276 -0.83 -16.54 -8.03
N VAL A 277 -0.63 -16.62 -6.71
CA VAL A 277 0.43 -15.90 -6.00
C VAL A 277 1.17 -16.83 -5.02
N ARG A 278 2.34 -16.39 -4.56
CA ARG A 278 3.16 -17.10 -3.59
C ARG A 278 3.54 -16.24 -2.40
N SER A 279 3.83 -16.89 -1.29
CA SER A 279 4.41 -16.24 -0.13
C SER A 279 5.78 -15.63 -0.47
N PRO A 280 6.11 -14.45 0.07
CA PRO A 280 7.40 -13.81 -0.14
C PRO A 280 8.51 -14.48 0.67
N VAL A 281 9.75 -14.11 0.36
CA VAL A 281 10.93 -14.52 1.12
C VAL A 281 11.17 -13.54 2.26
N ILE A 282 10.94 -13.98 3.50
CA ILE A 282 11.20 -13.15 4.69
C ILE A 282 12.69 -12.95 4.89
N VAL A 283 13.10 -11.72 5.15
CA VAL A 283 14.48 -11.34 5.47
C VAL A 283 14.60 -11.11 6.98
N SER A 284 15.52 -11.79 7.60
CA SER A 284 15.89 -11.54 9.01
C SER A 284 16.63 -10.20 9.09
N SER A 285 16.02 -9.22 9.76
CA SER A 285 16.59 -7.86 9.96
C SER A 285 16.82 -7.59 11.44
#